data_af7a209f584de42a4e3a88851fde9aac
#
_entry.id   af7a209f584de42a4e3a88851fde9aac
#
_cell.length_a   1.000
_cell.length_b   1.000
_cell.length_c   1.000
_cell.angle_alpha   90.00
_cell.angle_beta   90.00
_cell.angle_gamma   90.00
#
_symmetry.space_group_name_H-M   'P 1'
#
loop_
_entity.id
_entity.type
_entity.pdbx_description
1 polymer ?
#
loop_
_entity_poly.entity_id
_entity_poly.type
_entity_poly.pdbx_seq_one_letter_code
_entity_poly.pdbx_strand_id
1 'polypeptide(L)'
;MNIANGVISLFSQIAPIEGLSGKENKVAQFIVDYLEALDFTIYMQEDIPGGSCGNLIAKYKNGGEIALISHMDTARSTANLKIIDKGDKLESDKTTPLGVDNRAGISALLYASKLSREENLQKGFTLIFTVQEETTMNGSRYLKIPE
;
A
#
# COMPACT_ATOMS: atom_id res chain seq x y z
N MET A 1 21.69 -1.63 4.34
CA MET A 1 20.80 -0.44 4.52
C MET A 1 19.95 -0.70 5.76
N ASN A 2 19.74 0.27 6.64
CA ASN A 2 18.88 0.07 7.83
C ASN A 2 17.42 -0.09 7.36
N ILE A 3 16.74 -1.14 7.81
CA ILE A 3 15.34 -1.45 7.44
C ILE A 3 14.42 -0.25 7.72
N ALA A 4 14.58 0.39 8.87
CA ALA A 4 13.77 1.56 9.23
C ALA A 4 13.90 2.68 8.19
N ASN A 5 15.11 2.99 7.73
CA ASN A 5 15.34 4.01 6.72
C ASN A 5 14.68 3.66 5.37
N GLY A 6 14.65 2.39 5.00
CA GLY A 6 13.99 1.92 3.79
C GLY A 6 12.47 2.12 3.85
N VAL A 7 11.85 1.75 4.97
CA VAL A 7 10.41 1.96 5.20
C VAL A 7 10.06 3.46 5.25
N ILE A 8 10.86 4.28 5.95
CA ILE A 8 10.69 5.73 6.05
C ILE A 8 10.78 6.38 4.65
N SER A 9 11.72 5.95 3.83
CA SER A 9 11.87 6.45 2.46
C SER A 9 10.62 6.16 1.61
N LEU A 10 10.08 4.95 1.68
CA LEU A 10 8.83 4.59 0.97
C LEU A 10 7.62 5.34 1.53
N PHE A 11 7.52 5.46 2.85
CA PHE A 11 6.47 6.25 3.48
C PHE A 11 6.47 7.70 2.98
N SER A 12 7.64 8.32 2.93
CA SER A 12 7.77 9.70 2.46
C SER A 12 7.38 9.89 0.98
N GLN A 13 7.47 8.84 0.17
CA GLN A 13 7.03 8.86 -1.22
C GLN A 13 5.51 8.66 -1.36
N ILE A 14 4.93 7.71 -0.61
CA ILE A 14 3.53 7.33 -0.77
C ILE A 14 2.56 8.19 0.06
N ALA A 15 2.96 8.70 1.22
CA ALA A 15 2.07 9.45 2.11
C ALA A 15 1.48 10.72 1.47
N PRO A 16 2.22 11.51 0.64
CA PRO A 16 1.66 12.67 -0.04
C PRO A 16 0.72 12.34 -1.21
N ILE A 17 0.67 11.07 -1.64
CA ILE A 17 -0.21 10.67 -2.74
C ILE A 17 -1.65 10.67 -2.24
N GLU A 18 -2.49 11.49 -2.89
CA GLU A 18 -3.92 11.54 -2.56
C GLU A 18 -4.58 10.18 -2.78
N GLY A 19 -5.31 9.72 -1.79
CA GLY A 19 -6.01 8.43 -1.79
C GLY A 19 -7.08 8.41 -0.71
N LEU A 20 -7.95 9.44 -0.72
CA LEU A 20 -9.14 9.46 0.11
C LEU A 20 -10.01 8.24 -0.21
N SER A 21 -10.72 7.71 0.78
CA SER A 21 -11.63 6.57 0.62
C SER A 21 -12.53 6.72 -0.60
N GLY A 22 -12.50 5.75 -1.51
CA GLY A 22 -13.16 5.79 -2.82
C GLY A 22 -12.37 6.49 -3.94
N LYS A 23 -11.16 7.01 -3.66
CA LYS A 23 -10.28 7.71 -4.62
C LYS A 23 -8.83 7.20 -4.60
N GLU A 24 -8.67 5.90 -4.45
CA GLU A 24 -7.37 5.25 -4.21
C GLU A 24 -6.54 5.02 -5.47
N ASN A 25 -7.05 5.29 -6.65
CA ASN A 25 -6.42 4.94 -7.95
C ASN A 25 -4.96 5.39 -8.08
N LYS A 26 -4.57 6.55 -7.55
CA LYS A 26 -3.18 7.03 -7.62
C LYS A 26 -2.25 6.22 -6.70
N VAL A 27 -2.75 5.84 -5.55
CA VAL A 27 -2.02 4.99 -4.60
C VAL A 27 -1.89 3.58 -5.16
N ALA A 28 -2.97 3.04 -5.72
CA ALA A 28 -2.95 1.73 -6.39
C ALA A 28 -1.91 1.72 -7.52
N GLN A 29 -1.87 2.77 -8.37
CA GLN A 29 -0.87 2.86 -9.44
C GLN A 29 0.56 2.88 -8.91
N PHE A 30 0.84 3.64 -7.85
CA PHE A 30 2.17 3.65 -7.23
C PHE A 30 2.57 2.26 -6.74
N ILE A 31 1.65 1.51 -6.12
CA ILE A 31 1.89 0.16 -5.62
C ILE A 31 2.13 -0.80 -6.80
N VAL A 32 1.33 -0.71 -7.86
CA VAL A 32 1.49 -1.51 -9.08
C VAL A 32 2.88 -1.30 -9.67
N ASP A 33 3.24 -0.06 -9.97
CA ASP A 33 4.53 0.27 -10.58
C ASP A 33 5.71 -0.25 -9.76
N TYR A 34 5.61 -0.13 -8.43
CA TYR A 34 6.64 -0.60 -7.51
C TYR A 34 6.78 -2.13 -7.51
N LEU A 35 5.67 -2.86 -7.46
CA LEU A 35 5.67 -4.32 -7.36
C LEU A 35 5.95 -4.99 -8.70
N GLU A 36 5.51 -4.41 -9.83
CA GLU A 36 5.87 -4.90 -11.18
C GLU A 36 7.39 -4.82 -11.40
N ALA A 37 8.04 -3.75 -10.93
CA ALA A 37 9.50 -3.62 -10.99
C ALA A 37 10.23 -4.68 -10.13
N LEU A 38 9.52 -5.38 -9.24
CA LEU A 38 10.02 -6.48 -8.42
C LEU A 38 9.55 -7.87 -8.90
N ASP A 39 9.03 -7.96 -10.13
CA ASP A 39 8.52 -9.20 -10.76
C ASP A 39 7.35 -9.85 -10.00
N PHE A 40 6.47 -9.06 -9.36
CA PHE A 40 5.21 -9.57 -8.83
C PHE A 40 4.17 -9.72 -9.94
N THR A 41 3.34 -10.75 -9.83
CA THR A 41 2.14 -10.88 -10.68
C THR A 41 0.99 -10.10 -10.04
N ILE A 42 0.42 -9.16 -10.79
CA ILE A 42 -0.59 -8.23 -10.29
C ILE A 42 -1.98 -8.58 -10.83
N TYR A 43 -2.98 -8.52 -9.96
CA TYR A 43 -4.40 -8.64 -10.28
C TYR A 43 -5.16 -7.46 -9.68
N MET A 44 -5.96 -6.79 -10.50
CA MET A 44 -6.88 -5.75 -10.05
C MET A 44 -8.30 -6.32 -10.04
N GLN A 45 -8.91 -6.38 -8.86
CA GLN A 45 -10.32 -6.76 -8.73
C GLN A 45 -11.18 -5.50 -8.88
N GLU A 46 -11.78 -5.31 -10.05
CA GLU A 46 -12.49 -4.05 -10.41
C GLU A 46 -13.94 -4.00 -9.93
N ASP A 47 -14.54 -5.12 -9.55
CA ASP A 47 -15.97 -5.24 -9.19
C ASP A 47 -16.30 -4.79 -7.74
N ILE A 48 -15.63 -3.76 -7.25
CA ILE A 48 -15.88 -3.19 -5.92
C ILE A 48 -16.78 -1.95 -6.04
N PRO A 49 -17.95 -1.92 -5.40
CA PRO A 49 -18.86 -0.79 -5.51
C PRO A 49 -18.30 0.52 -4.93
N GLY A 50 -18.50 1.63 -5.64
CA GLY A 50 -18.31 2.99 -5.12
C GLY A 50 -16.85 3.47 -5.06
N GLY A 51 -15.91 2.78 -5.69
CA GLY A 51 -14.49 3.16 -5.70
C GLY A 51 -14.01 3.68 -7.07
N SER A 52 -12.86 4.35 -7.07
CA SER A 52 -12.14 4.78 -8.28
C SER A 52 -11.24 3.68 -8.85
N CYS A 53 -10.99 2.62 -8.08
CA CYS A 53 -10.31 1.39 -8.44
C CYS A 53 -10.81 0.25 -7.54
N GLY A 54 -10.34 -0.97 -7.79
CA GLY A 54 -10.65 -2.12 -6.98
C GLY A 54 -9.54 -2.53 -6.02
N ASN A 55 -9.68 -3.71 -5.43
CA ASN A 55 -8.61 -4.30 -4.62
C ASN A 55 -7.44 -4.70 -5.51
N LEU A 56 -6.24 -4.50 -5.01
CA LEU A 56 -5.01 -4.93 -5.67
C LEU A 56 -4.49 -6.21 -4.97
N ILE A 57 -4.31 -7.27 -5.73
CA ILE A 57 -3.74 -8.54 -5.28
C ILE A 57 -2.42 -8.75 -6.01
N ALA A 58 -1.33 -8.90 -5.29
CA ALA A 58 0.00 -9.09 -5.85
C ALA A 58 0.62 -10.39 -5.34
N LYS A 59 1.02 -11.26 -6.24
CA LYS A 59 1.62 -12.57 -5.92
C LYS A 59 3.12 -12.57 -6.21
N TYR A 60 3.92 -12.88 -5.19
CA TYR A 60 5.33 -13.21 -5.34
C TYR A 60 5.46 -14.71 -5.58
N LYS A 61 6.18 -15.14 -6.63
CA LYS A 61 6.37 -16.57 -6.99
C LYS A 61 5.05 -17.37 -6.94
N ASN A 62 4.03 -16.92 -7.67
CA ASN A 62 2.70 -17.54 -7.74
C ASN A 62 1.90 -17.53 -6.40
N GLY A 63 2.32 -16.73 -5.43
CA GLY A 63 1.69 -16.68 -4.12
C GLY A 63 2.15 -17.82 -3.20
N GLY A 64 1.43 -18.02 -2.10
CA GLY A 64 1.73 -19.04 -1.08
C GLY A 64 0.66 -19.06 0.00
N GLU A 65 0.93 -19.75 1.10
CA GLU A 65 0.02 -19.89 2.23
C GLU A 65 -0.12 -18.62 3.08
N ILE A 66 0.78 -17.63 2.87
CA ILE A 66 0.79 -16.37 3.62
C ILE A 66 0.17 -15.28 2.76
N ALA A 67 -0.82 -14.58 3.30
CA ALA A 67 -1.34 -13.33 2.76
C ALA A 67 -1.13 -12.20 3.76
N LEU A 68 -0.61 -11.06 3.27
CA LEU A 68 -0.40 -9.84 4.05
C LEU A 68 -1.32 -8.76 3.49
N ILE A 69 -2.08 -8.11 4.35
CA ILE A 69 -3.16 -7.19 3.94
C ILE A 69 -2.93 -5.80 4.50
N SER A 70 -3.19 -4.79 3.69
CA SER A 70 -3.26 -3.38 4.09
C SER A 70 -4.33 -2.67 3.28
N HIS A 71 -4.95 -1.61 3.81
CA HIS A 71 -5.85 -0.78 3.00
C HIS A 71 -5.09 0.38 2.34
N MET A 72 -5.62 0.85 1.20
CA MET A 72 -4.99 1.91 0.40
C MET A 72 -5.52 3.30 0.72
N ASP A 73 -6.72 3.40 1.28
CA ASP A 73 -7.36 4.68 1.54
C ASP A 73 -6.88 5.33 2.83
N THR A 74 -7.22 6.60 2.95
CA THR A 74 -7.10 7.41 4.17
C THR A 74 -8.43 8.08 4.47
N ALA A 75 -8.76 8.24 5.76
CA ALA A 75 -9.98 8.89 6.22
C ALA A 75 -10.06 10.38 5.84
N ARG A 76 -8.90 11.01 5.65
CA ARG A 76 -8.76 12.43 5.29
C ARG A 76 -7.76 12.59 4.16
N SER A 77 -7.97 13.62 3.33
CA SER A 77 -7.04 13.97 2.26
C SER A 77 -5.61 14.19 2.76
N THR A 78 -4.65 13.59 2.07
CA THR A 78 -3.22 13.83 2.27
C THR A 78 -2.62 14.72 1.18
N ALA A 79 -3.46 15.30 0.31
CA ALA A 79 -3.01 16.21 -0.72
C ALA A 79 -2.25 17.40 -0.13
N ASN A 80 -1.10 17.73 -0.74
CA ASN A 80 -0.19 18.78 -0.26
C ASN A 80 0.48 18.52 1.10
N LEU A 81 0.49 17.28 1.57
CA LEU A 81 1.19 16.92 2.80
C LEU A 81 2.66 17.36 2.75
N LYS A 82 3.09 18.06 3.79
CA LYS A 82 4.49 18.39 4.03
C LYS A 82 4.98 17.55 5.21
N ILE A 83 5.90 16.65 4.92
CA ILE A 83 6.53 15.80 5.92
C ILE A 83 7.73 16.53 6.51
N ILE A 84 7.81 16.56 7.85
CA ILE A 84 8.92 17.12 8.60
C ILE A 84 9.62 15.96 9.30
N ASP A 85 10.86 15.73 8.93
CA ASP A 85 11.73 14.74 9.59
C ASP A 85 12.39 15.39 10.81
N LYS A 86 12.17 14.80 11.99
CA LYS A 86 12.75 15.22 13.28
C LYS A 86 13.89 14.31 13.70
N GLY A 87 14.27 13.34 12.88
CA GLY A 87 15.30 12.36 13.16
C GLY A 87 14.78 11.11 13.86
N ASP A 88 14.04 11.27 14.94
CA ASP A 88 13.41 10.18 15.71
C ASP A 88 11.95 9.89 15.30
N LYS A 89 11.32 10.83 14.60
CA LYS A 89 9.93 10.73 14.12
C LYS A 89 9.68 11.58 12.88
N LEU A 90 8.61 11.24 12.15
CA LEU A 90 8.05 12.08 11.10
C LEU A 90 6.80 12.79 11.62
N GLU A 91 6.66 14.06 11.27
CA GLU A 91 5.49 14.88 11.58
C GLU A 91 4.95 15.54 10.29
N SER A 92 3.67 15.89 10.28
CA SER A 92 3.14 16.82 9.29
C SER A 92 3.32 18.27 9.78
N ASP A 93 3.16 19.23 8.89
CA ASP A 93 3.11 20.66 9.22
C ASP A 93 1.81 21.07 9.95
N LYS A 94 0.97 20.09 10.31
CA LYS A 94 -0.34 20.23 10.98
C LYS A 94 -1.46 20.81 10.10
N THR A 95 -1.18 21.14 8.85
CA THR A 95 -2.22 21.57 7.90
C THR A 95 -2.91 20.38 7.23
N THR A 96 -2.18 19.27 7.08
CA THR A 96 -2.63 18.05 6.44
C THR A 96 -2.28 16.85 7.34
N PRO A 97 -3.13 15.83 7.47
CA PRO A 97 -2.82 14.64 8.25
C PRO A 97 -1.63 13.90 7.65
N LEU A 98 -0.81 13.26 8.50
CA LEU A 98 0.36 12.51 8.05
C LEU A 98 0.00 11.25 7.27
N GLY A 99 -1.23 10.74 7.43
CA GLY A 99 -1.72 9.56 6.70
C GLY A 99 -1.05 8.24 7.12
N VAL A 100 -0.61 8.14 8.37
CA VAL A 100 0.06 6.94 8.90
C VAL A 100 -0.80 5.70 8.73
N ASP A 101 -2.09 5.83 8.96
CA ASP A 101 -3.12 4.84 8.73
C ASP A 101 -3.65 4.96 7.27
N ASN A 102 -3.35 4.03 6.35
CA ASN A 102 -2.39 2.94 6.61
C ASN A 102 -1.17 2.99 5.66
N ARG A 103 -0.66 4.21 5.34
CA ARG A 103 0.55 4.37 4.50
C ARG A 103 1.79 3.70 5.12
N ALA A 104 1.85 3.63 6.46
CA ALA A 104 2.95 2.95 7.14
C ALA A 104 2.91 1.43 6.87
N GLY A 105 1.72 0.82 6.94
CA GLY A 105 1.54 -0.59 6.59
C GLY A 105 1.91 -0.89 5.15
N ILE A 106 1.42 -0.07 4.20
CA ILE A 106 1.80 -0.21 2.78
C ILE A 106 3.32 -0.12 2.61
N SER A 107 3.97 0.88 3.21
CA SER A 107 5.41 1.08 3.10
C SER A 107 6.22 -0.10 3.64
N ALA A 108 5.77 -0.67 4.76
CA ALA A 108 6.38 -1.87 5.33
C ALA A 108 6.25 -3.08 4.39
N LEU A 109 5.07 -3.31 3.80
CA LEU A 109 4.84 -4.39 2.86
C LEU A 109 5.66 -4.23 1.58
N LEU A 110 5.74 -3.04 1.01
CA LEU A 110 6.54 -2.75 -0.17
C LEU A 110 8.04 -2.95 0.10
N TYR A 111 8.53 -2.51 1.26
CA TYR A 111 9.93 -2.70 1.62
C TYR A 111 10.27 -4.18 1.89
N ALA A 112 9.38 -4.91 2.56
CA ALA A 112 9.52 -6.35 2.75
C ALA A 112 9.55 -7.09 1.41
N SER A 113 8.74 -6.66 0.44
CA SER A 113 8.74 -7.21 -0.93
C SER A 113 10.09 -7.02 -1.63
N LYS A 114 10.67 -5.82 -1.50
CA LYS A 114 12.01 -5.54 -2.01
C LYS A 114 13.06 -6.47 -1.39
N LEU A 115 13.06 -6.60 -0.07
CA LEU A 115 13.98 -7.51 0.62
C LEU A 115 13.79 -8.96 0.20
N SER A 116 12.54 -9.42 0.07
CA SER A 116 12.23 -10.76 -0.39
C SER A 116 12.77 -11.04 -1.78
N ARG A 117 12.77 -10.05 -2.68
CA ARG A 117 13.34 -10.14 -4.02
C ARG A 117 14.87 -10.14 -3.98
N GLU A 118 15.48 -9.22 -3.22
CA GLU A 118 16.94 -9.09 -3.08
C GLU A 118 17.56 -10.37 -2.45
N GLU A 119 16.91 -10.94 -1.45
CA GLU A 119 17.34 -12.16 -0.77
C GLU A 119 16.89 -13.46 -1.48
N ASN A 120 16.18 -13.31 -2.61
CA ASN A 120 15.65 -14.44 -3.39
C ASN A 120 14.87 -15.44 -2.53
N LEU A 121 13.93 -14.92 -1.74
CA LEU A 121 13.09 -15.74 -0.86
C LEU A 121 12.43 -16.88 -1.65
N GLN A 122 12.59 -18.13 -1.18
CA GLN A 122 12.14 -19.30 -1.94
C GLN A 122 10.64 -19.53 -1.87
N LYS A 123 9.99 -19.15 -0.76
CA LYS A 123 8.54 -19.27 -0.60
C LYS A 123 7.83 -18.05 -1.16
N GLY A 124 6.77 -18.30 -1.93
CA GLY A 124 5.86 -17.26 -2.38
C GLY A 124 4.95 -16.76 -1.27
N PHE A 125 4.36 -15.58 -1.48
CA PHE A 125 3.34 -14.98 -0.62
C PHE A 125 2.45 -14.06 -1.44
N THR A 126 1.32 -13.67 -0.87
CA THR A 126 0.36 -12.77 -1.51
C THR A 126 0.24 -11.47 -0.71
N LEU A 127 0.27 -10.35 -1.39
CA LEU A 127 -0.09 -9.05 -0.84
C LEU A 127 -1.48 -8.67 -1.31
N ILE A 128 -2.28 -8.09 -0.42
CA ILE A 128 -3.63 -7.65 -0.72
C ILE A 128 -3.76 -6.20 -0.24
N PHE A 129 -4.09 -5.30 -1.16
CA PHE A 129 -4.35 -3.90 -0.82
C PHE A 129 -5.81 -3.61 -1.11
N THR A 130 -6.57 -3.35 -0.04
CA THR A 130 -8.01 -3.12 -0.11
C THR A 130 -8.35 -1.65 -0.26
N VAL A 131 -9.55 -1.38 -0.77
CA VAL A 131 -10.11 -0.04 -0.90
C VAL A 131 -11.21 0.21 0.13
N GLN A 132 -11.50 1.49 0.44
CA GLN A 132 -12.66 1.94 1.22
C GLN A 132 -12.73 1.36 2.64
N GLU A 133 -11.60 1.12 3.30
CA GLU A 133 -11.59 0.62 4.68
C GLU A 133 -12.23 1.66 5.62
N GLU A 134 -11.87 2.91 5.46
CA GLU A 134 -12.21 4.04 6.32
C GLU A 134 -13.69 4.50 6.21
N THR A 135 -14.47 3.87 5.36
CA THR A 135 -15.90 4.22 5.14
C THR A 135 -16.81 3.01 5.17
N THR A 136 -16.78 2.20 4.13
CA THR A 136 -17.77 1.13 3.92
C THR A 136 -17.20 -0.27 4.13
N MET A 137 -15.86 -0.40 4.15
CA MET A 137 -15.13 -1.66 4.12
C MET A 137 -15.47 -2.52 2.88
N ASN A 138 -15.91 -1.89 1.78
CA ASN A 138 -16.32 -2.63 0.59
C ASN A 138 -15.18 -3.46 0.02
N GLY A 139 -13.93 -2.96 0.06
CA GLY A 139 -12.78 -3.74 -0.38
C GLY A 139 -12.71 -5.11 0.29
N SER A 140 -12.74 -5.16 1.61
CA SER A 140 -12.67 -6.43 2.35
C SER A 140 -13.94 -7.27 2.23
N ARG A 141 -15.13 -6.64 2.19
CA ARG A 141 -16.42 -7.34 2.05
C ARG A 141 -16.57 -8.09 0.73
N TYR A 142 -16.05 -7.52 -0.34
CA TYR A 142 -16.15 -8.08 -1.69
C TYR A 142 -14.85 -8.73 -2.17
N LEU A 143 -13.87 -8.92 -1.28
CA LEU A 143 -12.58 -9.48 -1.65
C LEU A 143 -12.72 -10.86 -2.30
N LYS A 144 -12.15 -11.00 -3.50
CA LYS A 144 -11.99 -12.26 -4.22
C LYS A 144 -10.51 -12.44 -4.52
N ILE A 145 -9.93 -13.53 -4.04
CA ILE A 145 -8.52 -13.86 -4.31
C ILE A 145 -8.50 -14.79 -5.51
N PRO A 146 -7.84 -14.42 -6.63
CA PRO A 146 -7.70 -15.30 -7.79
C PRO A 146 -6.87 -16.55 -7.42
N GLU A 147 -7.24 -17.70 -7.98
CA GLU A 147 -6.54 -18.98 -7.84
C GLU A 147 -5.09 -18.91 -8.37
#